data_afd5f245fb6932c9f0891b56dc2f11b5
#
_entry.id   afd5f245fb6932c9f0891b56dc2f11b5
#
_cell.length_a   1.000
_cell.length_b   1.000
_cell.length_c   1.000
_cell.angle_alpha   90.00
_cell.angle_beta   90.00
_cell.angle_gamma   90.00
#
_symmetry.space_group_name_H-M   'P 1'
#
loop_
_entity.id
_entity.type
_entity.pdbx_description
1 polymer ?
#
loop_
_entity_poly.entity_id
_entity_poly.type
_entity_poly.pdbx_seq_one_letter_code
_entity_poly.pdbx_strand_id
1 'polypeptide(L)'
;MARAQFQKGQKVWVECVGAWAHIEKVQPVWAKGFDEPVRVTYDVGLGRDFAGAELQLAVDDPAANDLNQWRLMRARNKWQSEEDCLHHPYPGSYPVVVTDQADWGGWRVPGAEYDRDPERIEFQARLIAATPRLLHLAERLMDLVAESPEEAPPPVLALARQAREITEAVTRVPGEAPAAAA
;
A
#
# COMPACT_ATOMS: atom_id res chain seq x y z
N MET A 1 -22.71 22.53 -5.15
CA MET A 1 -22.05 22.93 -3.88
C MET A 1 -21.02 21.86 -3.56
N ALA A 2 -19.74 22.20 -3.65
CA ALA A 2 -18.68 21.27 -3.29
C ALA A 2 -18.40 21.38 -1.79
N ARG A 3 -18.68 20.30 -1.04
CA ARG A 3 -18.35 20.23 0.39
C ARG A 3 -17.10 19.37 0.57
N ALA A 4 -16.29 19.72 1.55
CA ALA A 4 -15.17 18.88 1.93
C ALA A 4 -15.68 17.52 2.45
N GLN A 5 -15.20 16.44 1.85
CA GLN A 5 -15.51 15.06 2.24
C GLN A 5 -14.56 14.56 3.32
N PHE A 6 -13.36 15.12 3.37
CA PHE A 6 -12.29 14.72 4.27
C PHE A 6 -11.76 15.92 5.06
N GLN A 7 -11.12 15.65 6.20
CA GLN A 7 -10.58 16.67 7.10
C GLN A 7 -9.04 16.57 7.17
N LYS A 8 -8.39 17.68 7.52
CA LYS A 8 -6.95 17.72 7.77
C LYS A 8 -6.55 16.70 8.83
N GLY A 9 -5.47 15.98 8.59
CA GLY A 9 -4.96 14.91 9.46
C GLY A 9 -5.65 13.55 9.25
N GLN A 10 -6.72 13.49 8.47
CA GLN A 10 -7.43 12.25 8.19
C GLN A 10 -6.60 11.35 7.28
N LYS A 11 -6.56 10.06 7.59
CA LYS A 11 -5.89 9.03 6.79
C LYS A 11 -6.79 8.60 5.65
N VAL A 12 -6.25 8.61 4.45
CA VAL A 12 -6.96 8.26 3.22
C VAL A 12 -6.12 7.35 2.33
N TRP A 13 -6.78 6.49 1.60
CA TRP A 13 -6.19 5.72 0.52
C TRP A 13 -6.19 6.55 -0.76
N VAL A 14 -5.05 6.67 -1.43
CA VAL A 14 -4.90 7.40 -2.70
C VAL A 14 -4.88 6.38 -3.84
N GLU A 15 -5.99 6.25 -4.56
CA GLU A 15 -6.18 5.19 -5.56
C GLU A 15 -5.11 5.16 -6.65
N CYS A 16 -4.82 6.30 -7.26
CA CYS A 16 -3.87 6.39 -8.38
C CYS A 16 -2.42 6.13 -7.97
N VAL A 17 -2.11 6.25 -6.67
CA VAL A 17 -0.78 6.01 -6.10
C VAL A 17 -0.68 4.61 -5.51
N GLY A 18 -1.81 4.04 -5.07
CA GLY A 18 -1.86 2.77 -4.35
C GLY A 18 -1.18 2.86 -2.97
N ALA A 19 -1.34 3.99 -2.27
CA ALA A 19 -0.71 4.23 -0.99
C ALA A 19 -1.64 4.95 -0.01
N TRP A 20 -1.39 4.73 1.29
CA TRP A 20 -2.00 5.51 2.35
C TRP A 20 -1.26 6.83 2.54
N ALA A 21 -2.01 7.90 2.77
CA ALA A 21 -1.46 9.22 3.07
C ALA A 21 -2.34 9.94 4.11
N HIS A 22 -1.83 11.03 4.69
CA HIS A 22 -2.61 11.91 5.55
C HIS A 22 -2.92 13.22 4.81
N ILE A 23 -4.13 13.73 4.98
CA ILE A 23 -4.51 15.01 4.43
C ILE A 23 -3.75 16.13 5.16
N GLU A 24 -2.82 16.77 4.47
CA GLU A 24 -2.08 17.92 5.01
C GLU A 24 -2.87 19.20 4.92
N LYS A 25 -3.60 19.41 3.81
CA LYS A 25 -4.42 20.60 3.59
C LYS A 25 -5.71 20.25 2.84
N VAL A 26 -6.76 20.97 3.17
CA VAL A 26 -8.03 20.98 2.44
C VAL A 26 -8.14 22.31 1.72
N GLN A 27 -8.23 22.29 0.39
CA GLN A 27 -8.16 23.49 -0.44
C GLN A 27 -9.47 23.69 -1.21
N PRO A 28 -10.32 24.63 -0.79
CA PRO A 28 -11.49 25.01 -1.58
C PRO A 28 -11.05 25.83 -2.80
N VAL A 29 -11.50 25.43 -3.98
CA VAL A 29 -11.24 26.12 -5.25
C VAL A 29 -12.45 26.99 -5.59
N TRP A 30 -12.22 28.28 -5.70
CA TRP A 30 -13.25 29.28 -6.00
C TRP A 30 -13.21 29.68 -7.48
N ALA A 31 -14.35 29.94 -8.05
CA ALA A 31 -14.47 30.56 -9.37
C ALA A 31 -15.10 31.94 -9.23
N LYS A 32 -14.72 32.87 -10.14
CA LYS A 32 -15.23 34.22 -10.14
C LYS A 32 -16.74 34.22 -10.36
N GLY A 33 -17.47 34.89 -9.45
CA GLY A 33 -18.94 35.01 -9.52
C GLY A 33 -19.70 33.91 -8.77
N PHE A 34 -19.03 33.12 -7.97
CA PHE A 34 -19.67 32.12 -7.10
C PHE A 34 -19.38 32.44 -5.64
N ASP A 35 -20.41 32.33 -4.81
CA ASP A 35 -20.32 32.57 -3.36
C ASP A 35 -19.87 31.29 -2.59
N GLU A 36 -19.75 30.16 -3.31
CA GLU A 36 -19.34 28.88 -2.77
C GLU A 36 -18.22 28.25 -3.62
N PRO A 37 -17.35 27.41 -3.03
CA PRO A 37 -16.32 26.73 -3.78
C PRO A 37 -16.92 25.77 -4.83
N VAL A 38 -16.38 25.82 -6.04
CA VAL A 38 -16.81 24.96 -7.15
C VAL A 38 -16.27 23.53 -7.01
N ARG A 39 -15.15 23.39 -6.32
CA ARG A 39 -14.57 22.07 -5.96
C ARG A 39 -13.71 22.21 -4.70
N VAL A 40 -13.43 21.05 -4.09
CA VAL A 40 -12.45 20.94 -2.99
C VAL A 40 -11.37 19.98 -3.44
N THR A 41 -10.12 20.34 -3.26
CA THR A 41 -8.95 19.50 -3.47
C THR A 41 -8.20 19.27 -2.17
N TYR A 42 -7.38 18.25 -2.14
CA TYR A 42 -6.70 17.75 -0.94
C TYR A 42 -5.21 17.60 -1.24
N ASP A 43 -4.39 18.28 -0.47
CA ASP A 43 -2.96 18.07 -0.43
C ASP A 43 -2.68 16.91 0.56
N VAL A 44 -2.05 15.86 0.07
CA VAL A 44 -1.68 14.68 0.86
C VAL A 44 -0.16 14.46 0.90
N GLY A 45 0.63 15.50 0.60
CA GLY A 45 2.09 15.47 0.63
C GLY A 45 2.75 14.73 -0.53
N LEU A 46 2.05 14.59 -1.67
CA LEU A 46 2.52 13.85 -2.86
C LEU A 46 2.86 14.77 -4.04
N GLY A 47 3.13 16.06 -3.81
CA GLY A 47 3.53 17.01 -4.84
C GLY A 47 2.41 17.45 -5.78
N ARG A 48 1.16 16.99 -5.58
CA ARG A 48 -0.04 17.48 -6.29
C ARG A 48 -1.27 17.43 -5.40
N ASP A 49 -2.28 18.17 -5.79
CA ASP A 49 -3.61 18.11 -5.18
C ASP A 49 -4.45 16.97 -5.78
N PHE A 50 -5.28 16.36 -4.94
CA PHE A 50 -6.17 15.28 -5.30
C PHE A 50 -7.64 15.71 -5.17
N ALA A 51 -8.49 15.22 -6.06
CA ALA A 51 -9.93 15.37 -5.93
C ALA A 51 -10.47 14.35 -4.89
N GLY A 52 -11.61 14.64 -4.28
CA GLY A 52 -12.23 13.73 -3.32
C GLY A 52 -12.53 12.33 -3.88
N ALA A 53 -12.82 12.24 -5.19
CA ALA A 53 -13.06 10.96 -5.86
C ALA A 53 -11.80 10.08 -6.04
N GLU A 54 -10.61 10.65 -5.91
CA GLU A 54 -9.33 9.91 -5.97
C GLU A 54 -8.88 9.40 -4.59
N LEU A 55 -9.67 9.72 -3.55
CA LEU A 55 -9.37 9.40 -2.15
C LEU A 55 -10.49 8.53 -1.55
N GLN A 56 -10.10 7.52 -0.79
CA GLN A 56 -11.03 6.68 -0.04
C GLN A 56 -10.73 6.74 1.45
N LEU A 57 -11.77 6.73 2.28
CA LEU A 57 -11.61 6.55 3.72
C LEU A 57 -11.06 5.16 4.02
N ALA A 58 -10.26 5.07 5.08
CA ALA A 58 -10.02 3.79 5.71
C ALA A 58 -11.37 3.25 6.20
N VAL A 59 -11.83 2.17 5.62
CA VAL A 59 -12.98 1.44 6.14
C VAL A 59 -12.44 0.60 7.31
N ASP A 60 -12.97 0.83 8.50
CA ASP A 60 -12.71 -0.01 9.66
C ASP A 60 -13.42 -1.37 9.48
N ASP A 61 -12.85 -2.21 8.63
CA ASP A 61 -13.23 -3.62 8.54
C ASP A 61 -12.30 -4.42 9.45
N PRO A 62 -12.81 -5.00 10.56
CA PRO A 62 -11.98 -5.77 11.49
C PRO A 62 -11.30 -6.97 10.84
N ALA A 63 -11.93 -7.59 9.82
CA ALA A 63 -11.35 -8.71 9.08
C ALA A 63 -10.29 -8.26 8.06
N ALA A 64 -10.41 -7.04 7.53
CA ALA A 64 -9.39 -6.43 6.68
C ALA A 64 -8.21 -5.86 7.49
N ASN A 65 -8.40 -5.60 8.80
CA ASN A 65 -7.38 -4.95 9.65
C ASN A 65 -6.10 -5.80 9.79
N ASP A 66 -6.21 -7.11 9.93
CA ASP A 66 -5.02 -7.98 10.08
C ASP A 66 -4.21 -8.08 8.78
N LEU A 67 -4.88 -8.17 7.63
CA LEU A 67 -4.24 -8.26 6.30
C LEU A 67 -3.77 -6.89 5.80
N ASN A 68 -4.35 -5.80 6.29
CA ASN A 68 -4.03 -4.42 5.92
C ASN A 68 -3.09 -3.73 6.91
N GLN A 69 -2.53 -4.44 7.89
CA GLN A 69 -1.52 -3.87 8.80
C GLN A 69 -0.30 -3.38 8.01
N TRP A 70 0.12 -4.16 7.00
CA TRP A 70 1.20 -3.74 6.11
C TRP A 70 0.63 -2.79 5.05
N ARG A 71 1.11 -1.56 5.06
CA ARG A 71 0.63 -0.53 4.15
C ARG A 71 1.74 0.37 3.66
N LEU A 72 1.60 0.79 2.44
CA LEU A 72 2.48 1.77 1.83
C LEU A 72 2.10 3.16 2.35
N MET A 73 3.07 3.85 2.89
CA MET A 73 2.99 5.25 3.34
C MET A 73 3.99 6.09 2.57
N ARG A 74 3.74 7.41 2.54
CA ARG A 74 4.71 8.37 2.01
C ARG A 74 5.35 9.13 3.18
N ALA A 75 6.68 9.15 3.22
CA ALA A 75 7.43 9.98 4.14
C ALA A 75 8.03 11.17 3.37
N ARG A 76 7.97 12.35 3.98
CA ARG A 76 8.59 13.54 3.40
C ARG A 76 10.11 13.41 3.43
N ASN A 77 10.75 13.73 2.29
CA ASN A 77 12.19 13.89 2.24
C ASN A 77 12.57 15.23 2.88
N LYS A 78 13.26 15.18 4.01
CA LYS A 78 13.71 16.38 4.74
C LYS A 78 15.02 16.95 4.22
N TRP A 79 15.73 16.19 3.38
CA TRP A 79 17.10 16.46 2.96
C TRP A 79 17.18 16.97 1.51
N GLN A 80 16.15 16.74 0.73
CA GLN A 80 16.07 17.16 -0.67
C GLN A 80 14.77 17.93 -0.88
N SER A 81 14.83 19.02 -1.63
CA SER A 81 13.65 19.76 -2.06
C SER A 81 12.91 19.00 -3.17
N GLU A 82 11.66 19.36 -3.42
CA GLU A 82 10.90 18.82 -4.55
C GLU A 82 11.59 19.12 -5.89
N GLU A 83 12.23 20.28 -5.99
CA GLU A 83 12.95 20.75 -7.18
C GLU A 83 14.17 19.88 -7.50
N ASP A 84 14.87 19.37 -6.47
CA ASP A 84 16.01 18.49 -6.62
C ASP A 84 15.62 17.07 -7.01
N CYS A 85 14.35 16.72 -6.84
CA CYS A 85 13.81 15.35 -6.98
C CYS A 85 12.79 15.22 -8.12
N LEU A 86 12.81 16.09 -9.13
CA LEU A 86 11.83 16.08 -10.23
C LEU A 86 11.83 14.79 -11.06
N HIS A 87 12.91 14.02 -11.00
CA HIS A 87 13.01 12.71 -11.66
C HIS A 87 12.33 11.58 -10.86
N HIS A 88 11.92 11.84 -9.61
CA HIS A 88 11.16 10.86 -8.82
C HIS A 88 9.69 10.82 -9.24
N PRO A 89 9.03 9.67 -9.22
CA PRO A 89 7.59 9.56 -9.47
C PRO A 89 6.76 10.45 -8.52
N TYR A 90 7.27 10.69 -7.31
CA TYR A 90 6.65 11.54 -6.29
C TYR A 90 7.69 12.46 -5.63
N PRO A 91 8.00 13.62 -6.25
CA PRO A 91 9.01 14.52 -5.75
C PRO A 91 8.82 14.93 -4.29
N GLY A 92 9.90 15.11 -3.56
CA GLY A 92 9.89 15.51 -2.15
C GLY A 92 9.44 14.44 -1.16
N SER A 93 9.16 13.22 -1.62
CA SER A 93 8.73 12.11 -0.76
C SER A 93 9.32 10.78 -1.20
N TYR A 94 9.32 9.80 -0.32
CA TYR A 94 9.79 8.43 -0.61
C TYR A 94 8.84 7.39 0.02
N PRO A 95 8.78 6.16 -0.52
CA PRO A 95 7.91 5.12 -0.02
C PRO A 95 8.44 4.54 1.29
N VAL A 96 7.51 4.22 2.19
CA VAL A 96 7.76 3.51 3.45
C VAL A 96 6.69 2.46 3.60
N VAL A 97 7.07 1.22 3.82
CA VAL A 97 6.10 0.19 4.22
C VAL A 97 6.08 0.13 5.73
N VAL A 98 4.90 0.34 6.31
CA VAL A 98 4.69 0.20 7.74
C VAL A 98 3.91 -1.07 8.03
N THR A 99 4.23 -1.73 9.12
CA THR A 99 3.69 -3.05 9.49
C THR A 99 2.88 -3.03 10.78
N ASP A 100 2.76 -1.86 11.39
CA ASP A 100 2.04 -1.64 12.64
C ASP A 100 0.91 -0.61 12.47
N GLN A 101 -0.15 -0.70 13.27
CA GLN A 101 -1.29 0.23 13.24
C GLN A 101 -0.89 1.67 13.59
N ALA A 102 0.14 1.85 14.40
CA ALA A 102 0.67 3.16 14.78
C ALA A 102 1.64 3.77 13.74
N ASP A 103 1.62 3.29 12.49
CA ASP A 103 2.48 3.74 11.39
C ASP A 103 3.98 3.59 11.68
N TRP A 104 4.33 2.53 12.37
CA TRP A 104 5.68 2.27 12.83
C TRP A 104 6.18 0.91 12.31
N GLY A 105 7.52 0.69 12.38
CA GLY A 105 8.14 -0.56 11.90
C GLY A 105 8.23 -0.67 10.38
N GLY A 106 8.47 -1.89 9.89
CA GLY A 106 8.44 -2.25 8.47
C GLY A 106 9.70 -1.91 7.68
N TRP A 107 9.53 -1.61 6.39
CA TRP A 107 10.61 -1.43 5.43
C TRP A 107 10.79 0.03 5.05
N ARG A 108 12.04 0.47 5.03
CA ARG A 108 12.47 1.80 4.58
C ARG A 108 13.70 1.64 3.71
N VAL A 109 13.78 2.42 2.63
CA VAL A 109 14.96 2.46 1.76
C VAL A 109 15.83 3.66 2.11
N PRO A 110 17.17 3.53 2.08
CA PRO A 110 18.07 4.67 2.15
C PRO A 110 17.83 5.65 0.99
N GLY A 111 17.94 6.96 1.26
CA GLY A 111 17.68 7.99 0.25
C GLY A 111 18.53 7.84 -1.01
N ALA A 112 19.82 7.49 -0.87
CA ALA A 112 20.70 7.27 -2.00
C ALA A 112 20.30 6.10 -2.90
N GLU A 113 19.65 5.06 -2.36
CA GLU A 113 19.14 3.96 -3.16
C GLU A 113 17.86 4.37 -3.90
N TYR A 114 17.02 5.18 -3.25
CA TYR A 114 15.82 5.70 -3.88
C TYR A 114 16.16 6.61 -5.06
N ASP A 115 17.12 7.52 -4.91
CA ASP A 115 17.61 8.38 -5.99
C ASP A 115 18.14 7.60 -7.20
N ARG A 116 18.71 6.43 -6.95
CA ARG A 116 19.34 5.62 -8.01
C ARG A 116 18.33 4.98 -8.95
N ASP A 117 17.21 4.49 -8.42
CA ASP A 117 16.16 3.83 -9.20
C ASP A 117 14.80 3.95 -8.48
N PRO A 118 14.19 5.13 -8.52
CA PRO A 118 12.98 5.40 -7.77
C PRO A 118 11.79 4.55 -8.24
N GLU A 119 11.66 4.25 -9.52
CA GLU A 119 10.54 3.43 -10.03
C GLU A 119 10.60 2.00 -9.51
N ARG A 120 11.79 1.41 -9.51
CA ARG A 120 12.02 0.07 -8.95
C ARG A 120 11.70 0.01 -7.46
N ILE A 121 12.14 1.01 -6.71
CA ILE A 121 11.89 1.11 -5.26
C ILE A 121 10.39 1.28 -4.98
N GLU A 122 9.69 2.09 -5.77
CA GLU A 122 8.23 2.24 -5.68
C GLU A 122 7.50 0.92 -5.95
N PHE A 123 7.93 0.16 -6.95
CA PHE A 123 7.39 -1.16 -7.23
C PHE A 123 7.64 -2.13 -6.08
N GLN A 124 8.87 -2.19 -5.56
CA GLN A 124 9.22 -3.04 -4.42
C GLN A 124 8.40 -2.70 -3.18
N ALA A 125 8.23 -1.43 -2.88
CA ALA A 125 7.43 -0.99 -1.75
C ALA A 125 5.96 -1.44 -1.85
N ARG A 126 5.34 -1.32 -3.03
CA ARG A 126 3.98 -1.82 -3.28
C ARG A 126 3.89 -3.33 -3.13
N LEU A 127 4.88 -4.07 -3.64
CA LEU A 127 4.93 -5.52 -3.53
C LEU A 127 5.02 -5.96 -2.07
N ILE A 128 5.94 -5.35 -1.30
CA ILE A 128 6.12 -5.63 0.13
C ILE A 128 4.82 -5.35 0.90
N ALA A 129 4.19 -4.20 0.67
CA ALA A 129 2.93 -3.85 1.33
C ALA A 129 1.78 -4.81 0.98
N ALA A 130 1.80 -5.42 -0.21
CA ALA A 130 0.79 -6.39 -0.65
C ALA A 130 1.06 -7.82 -0.13
N THR A 131 2.25 -8.12 0.41
CA THR A 131 2.67 -9.48 0.78
C THR A 131 1.68 -10.21 1.69
N PRO A 132 1.10 -9.62 2.76
CA PRO A 132 0.14 -10.34 3.60
C PRO A 132 -1.09 -10.81 2.83
N ARG A 133 -1.60 -9.97 1.91
CA ARG A 133 -2.75 -10.33 1.08
C ARG A 133 -2.42 -11.40 0.05
N LEU A 134 -1.20 -11.37 -0.51
CA LEU A 134 -0.72 -12.41 -1.42
C LEU A 134 -0.54 -13.75 -0.69
N LEU A 135 0.00 -13.72 0.54
CA LEU A 135 0.12 -14.90 1.38
C LEU A 135 -1.25 -15.51 1.68
N HIS A 136 -2.21 -14.69 2.12
CA HIS A 136 -3.56 -15.16 2.37
C HIS A 136 -4.25 -15.74 1.11
N LEU A 137 -4.02 -15.15 -0.06
CA LEU A 137 -4.52 -15.70 -1.32
C LEU A 137 -3.92 -17.07 -1.61
N ALA A 138 -2.62 -17.27 -1.34
CA ALA A 138 -1.95 -18.56 -1.47
C ALA A 138 -2.53 -19.60 -0.50
N GLU A 139 -2.76 -19.22 0.75
CA GLU A 139 -3.40 -20.08 1.77
C GLU A 139 -4.80 -20.50 1.32
N ARG A 140 -5.64 -19.55 0.89
CA ARG A 140 -6.97 -19.86 0.38
C ARG A 140 -6.98 -20.78 -0.85
N LEU A 141 -5.98 -20.64 -1.73
CA LEU A 141 -5.84 -21.55 -2.86
C LEU A 141 -5.52 -22.98 -2.40
N MET A 142 -4.65 -23.13 -1.40
CA MET A 142 -4.34 -24.44 -0.82
C MET A 142 -5.55 -25.07 -0.15
N ASP A 143 -6.31 -24.29 0.62
CA ASP A 143 -7.53 -24.74 1.30
C ASP A 143 -8.59 -25.20 0.29
N LEU A 144 -8.84 -24.42 -0.74
CA LEU A 144 -9.79 -24.75 -1.81
C LEU A 144 -9.45 -26.09 -2.49
N VAL A 145 -8.17 -26.33 -2.75
CA VAL A 145 -7.73 -27.59 -3.34
C VAL A 145 -7.80 -28.75 -2.34
N ALA A 146 -7.56 -28.49 -1.05
CA ALA A 146 -7.64 -29.49 -0.01
C ALA A 146 -9.08 -29.98 0.25
N GLU A 147 -10.09 -29.10 0.06
CA GLU A 147 -11.51 -29.46 0.19
C GLU A 147 -11.99 -30.47 -0.87
N SER A 148 -11.47 -30.38 -2.11
CA SER A 148 -11.90 -31.25 -3.22
C SER A 148 -10.71 -31.55 -4.17
N PRO A 149 -9.72 -32.31 -3.74
CA PRO A 149 -8.50 -32.52 -4.53
C PRO A 149 -8.74 -33.32 -5.82
N GLU A 150 -9.75 -34.20 -5.83
CA GLU A 150 -10.10 -35.01 -7.01
C GLU A 150 -10.83 -34.23 -8.10
N GLU A 151 -11.48 -33.13 -7.73
CA GLU A 151 -12.20 -32.25 -8.66
C GLU A 151 -11.31 -31.12 -9.21
N ALA A 152 -10.17 -30.86 -8.58
CA ALA A 152 -9.29 -29.77 -8.97
C ALA A 152 -8.53 -30.09 -10.27
N PRO A 153 -8.58 -29.22 -11.29
CA PRO A 153 -7.81 -29.40 -12.52
C PRO A 153 -6.29 -29.51 -12.25
N PRO A 154 -5.55 -30.33 -13.04
CA PRO A 154 -4.11 -30.51 -12.82
C PRO A 154 -3.27 -29.21 -12.73
N PRO A 155 -3.54 -28.15 -13.50
CA PRO A 155 -2.84 -26.87 -13.33
C PRO A 155 -3.08 -26.23 -11.97
N VAL A 156 -4.29 -26.34 -11.42
CA VAL A 156 -4.65 -25.77 -10.11
C VAL A 156 -3.96 -26.54 -8.98
N LEU A 157 -3.87 -27.87 -9.09
CA LEU A 157 -3.09 -28.70 -8.18
C LEU A 157 -1.60 -28.31 -8.18
N ALA A 158 -1.04 -28.03 -9.36
CA ALA A 158 0.35 -27.59 -9.47
C ALA A 158 0.56 -26.21 -8.81
N LEU A 159 -0.35 -25.26 -9.00
CA LEU A 159 -0.30 -23.95 -8.35
C LEU A 159 -0.41 -24.06 -6.82
N ALA A 160 -1.30 -24.91 -6.32
CA ALA A 160 -1.46 -25.13 -4.88
C ALA A 160 -0.19 -25.73 -4.24
N ARG A 161 0.53 -26.61 -4.96
CA ARG A 161 1.85 -27.12 -4.50
C ARG A 161 2.89 -26.00 -4.44
N GLN A 162 2.98 -25.16 -5.48
CA GLN A 162 3.89 -24.02 -5.48
C GLN A 162 3.56 -23.03 -4.36
N ALA A 163 2.26 -22.76 -4.15
CA ALA A 163 1.80 -21.91 -3.05
C ALA A 163 2.27 -22.46 -1.70
N ARG A 164 2.13 -23.78 -1.48
CA ARG A 164 2.59 -24.44 -0.25
C ARG A 164 4.09 -24.28 -0.05
N GLU A 165 4.90 -24.57 -1.07
CA GLU A 165 6.36 -24.42 -1.00
C GLU A 165 6.78 -23.00 -0.62
N ILE A 166 6.14 -21.98 -1.23
CA ILE A 166 6.42 -20.56 -0.94
C ILE A 166 6.00 -20.23 0.49
N THR A 167 4.79 -20.63 0.90
CA THR A 167 4.27 -20.37 2.24
C THR A 167 5.15 -21.01 3.32
N GLU A 168 5.54 -22.26 3.15
CA GLU A 168 6.44 -22.95 4.07
C GLU A 168 7.82 -22.27 4.15
N ALA A 169 8.35 -21.79 3.01
CA ALA A 169 9.63 -21.09 3.00
C ALA A 169 9.57 -19.74 3.75
N VAL A 170 8.44 -19.04 3.69
CA VAL A 170 8.23 -17.73 4.35
C VAL A 170 7.94 -17.89 5.84
N THR A 171 7.18 -18.94 6.22
CA THR A 171 6.73 -19.14 7.61
C THR A 171 7.72 -19.97 8.44
N ARG A 172 8.71 -20.61 7.81
CA ARG A 172 9.72 -21.43 8.51
C ARG A 172 10.52 -20.60 9.49
N VAL A 173 10.52 -21.02 10.75
CA VAL A 173 11.37 -20.43 11.78
C VAL A 173 12.83 -20.88 11.55
N PRO A 174 13.82 -19.97 11.55
CA PRO A 174 15.22 -20.36 11.44
C PRO A 174 15.62 -21.36 12.55
N GLY A 175 16.14 -22.53 12.17
CA GLY A 175 16.55 -23.58 13.11
C GLY A 175 15.55 -24.73 13.30
N GLU A 176 14.36 -24.64 12.75
CA GLU A 176 13.40 -25.74 12.73
C GLU A 176 13.70 -26.69 11.56
N ALA A 177 13.88 -27.97 11.85
CA ALA A 177 14.10 -28.98 10.82
C ALA A 177 12.84 -29.09 9.92
N PRO A 178 13.01 -29.35 8.59
CA PRO A 178 11.86 -29.58 7.72
C PRO A 178 11.01 -30.71 8.27
N ALA A 179 9.70 -30.48 8.41
CA ALA A 179 8.76 -31.56 8.73
C ALA A 179 8.96 -32.67 7.72
N ALA A 180 9.32 -33.87 8.19
CA ALA A 180 9.52 -35.01 7.33
C ALA A 180 8.24 -35.22 6.51
N ALA A 181 8.38 -35.22 5.19
CA ALA A 181 7.28 -35.51 4.28
C ALA A 181 6.79 -36.95 4.58
N ALA A 182 5.59 -37.06 5.10
CA ALA A 182 4.87 -38.30 5.31
C ALA A 182 4.14 -38.71 4.04
#